data_f1dc6ae4ab995aaf2ea460e6790136b0
#
_entry.id   f1dc6ae4ab995aaf2ea460e6790136b0
#
_cell.length_a   1.000
_cell.length_b   1.000
_cell.length_c   1.000
_cell.angle_alpha   90.00
_cell.angle_beta   90.00
_cell.angle_gamma   90.00
#
_symmetry.space_group_name_H-M   'P 1'
#
loop_
_entity.id
_entity.type
_entity.pdbx_description
1 polymer ?
#
loop_
_entity_poly.entity_id
_entity_poly.type
_entity_poly.pdbx_seq_one_letter_code
_entity_poly.pdbx_strand_id
1 'polypeptide(L)'
;MKSASHPQALVLGAAGTVGAGVVGALLEVGSPVLAVGREGPRMQALADRFVDEPALEVMHSGCIFSDDDAAQLARNIRARGRPLRAVFASLTSPLEAGRLLDKPSDVLRHKLEMDVIPHLAAARHLLPLLAESGGTTHYILVGGPFAERGWSGYGHASVTGATMRMMAQVLHEEAHALGVRVQLLSVDKPICTPANAVNACAEWPNALAVGRNAVSLLSRHGKPLPIVSYSKELAEAPTRTLFSDFPTSRWGDAAPA
;
A
#
# COMPACT_ATOMS: atom_id res chain seq x y z
N MET A 1 8.03 -31.06 12.03
CA MET A 1 8.15 -30.23 10.81
C MET A 1 7.12 -29.13 10.94
N LYS A 2 7.55 -27.85 11.08
CA LYS A 2 6.62 -26.72 11.00
C LYS A 2 6.11 -26.68 9.57
N SER A 3 4.80 -26.80 9.38
CA SER A 3 4.16 -26.54 8.10
C SER A 3 4.68 -25.20 7.57
N ALA A 4 5.28 -25.19 6.38
CA ALA A 4 5.72 -23.96 5.76
C ALA A 4 4.50 -23.05 5.60
N SER A 5 4.42 -21.99 6.39
CA SER A 5 3.31 -21.06 6.30
C SER A 5 3.42 -20.31 4.97
N HIS A 6 2.32 -20.23 4.23
CA HIS A 6 2.29 -19.50 2.97
C HIS A 6 2.71 -18.02 3.20
N PRO A 7 3.53 -17.44 2.33
CA PRO A 7 3.90 -16.04 2.42
C PRO A 7 2.66 -15.14 2.28
N GLN A 8 2.70 -13.98 2.93
CA GLN A 8 1.59 -13.04 2.97
C GLN A 8 1.99 -11.67 2.42
N ALA A 9 1.00 -10.90 2.00
CA ALA A 9 1.12 -9.49 1.74
C ALA A 9 0.71 -8.68 2.97
N LEU A 10 1.47 -7.63 3.27
CA LEU A 10 1.17 -6.66 4.33
C LEU A 10 0.59 -5.39 3.70
N VAL A 11 -0.53 -4.89 4.22
CA VAL A 11 -1.11 -3.61 3.80
C VAL A 11 -1.11 -2.65 4.98
N LEU A 12 -0.26 -1.62 4.92
CA LEU A 12 -0.23 -0.50 5.88
C LEU A 12 -1.25 0.56 5.46
N GLY A 13 -2.04 1.03 6.42
CA GLY A 13 -3.14 1.95 6.15
C GLY A 13 -4.34 1.24 5.48
N ALA A 14 -4.56 -0.03 5.79
CA ALA A 14 -5.56 -0.90 5.20
C ALA A 14 -6.99 -0.35 5.25
N ALA A 15 -7.33 0.41 6.30
CA ALA A 15 -8.65 1.04 6.45
C ALA A 15 -8.83 2.35 5.63
N GLY A 16 -7.78 2.83 4.96
CA GLY A 16 -7.84 3.96 4.02
C GLY A 16 -8.46 3.54 2.68
N THR A 17 -8.87 4.54 1.88
CA THR A 17 -9.48 4.28 0.56
C THR A 17 -8.61 3.39 -0.33
N VAL A 18 -7.34 3.74 -0.48
CA VAL A 18 -6.39 2.96 -1.29
C VAL A 18 -6.08 1.62 -0.64
N GLY A 19 -5.79 1.62 0.68
CA GLY A 19 -5.48 0.40 1.42
C GLY A 19 -6.59 -0.65 1.31
N ALA A 20 -7.85 -0.26 1.47
CA ALA A 20 -8.99 -1.16 1.31
C ALA A 20 -9.11 -1.72 -0.13
N GLY A 21 -8.79 -0.90 -1.13
CA GLY A 21 -8.72 -1.35 -2.52
C GLY A 21 -7.61 -2.37 -2.76
N VAL A 22 -6.44 -2.18 -2.13
CA VAL A 22 -5.31 -3.13 -2.21
C VAL A 22 -5.67 -4.44 -1.50
N VAL A 23 -6.29 -4.39 -0.32
CA VAL A 23 -6.78 -5.59 0.39
C VAL A 23 -7.73 -6.38 -0.52
N GLY A 24 -8.75 -5.72 -1.10
CA GLY A 24 -9.68 -6.38 -2.01
C GLY A 24 -8.98 -7.02 -3.21
N ALA A 25 -8.07 -6.31 -3.85
CA ALA A 25 -7.33 -6.81 -5.01
C ALA A 25 -6.41 -8.00 -4.67
N LEU A 26 -5.81 -8.03 -3.48
CA LEU A 26 -5.01 -9.16 -3.01
C LEU A 26 -5.87 -10.40 -2.74
N LEU A 27 -7.05 -10.20 -2.15
CA LEU A 27 -7.99 -11.29 -1.91
C LEU A 27 -8.55 -11.87 -3.22
N GLU A 28 -8.82 -11.02 -4.24
CA GLU A 28 -9.23 -11.48 -5.58
C GLU A 28 -8.22 -12.45 -6.22
N VAL A 29 -6.93 -12.30 -5.91
CA VAL A 29 -5.88 -13.19 -6.44
C VAL A 29 -5.50 -14.31 -5.46
N GLY A 30 -6.30 -14.51 -4.42
CA GLY A 30 -6.09 -15.56 -3.42
C GLY A 30 -4.87 -15.36 -2.52
N SER A 31 -4.36 -14.14 -2.43
CA SER A 31 -3.20 -13.84 -1.56
C SER A 31 -3.62 -13.73 -0.11
N PRO A 32 -2.92 -14.39 0.82
CA PRO A 32 -3.06 -14.09 2.24
C PRO A 32 -2.64 -12.65 2.53
N VAL A 33 -3.47 -11.94 3.31
CA VAL A 33 -3.29 -10.51 3.60
C VAL A 33 -3.24 -10.27 5.10
N LEU A 34 -2.23 -9.55 5.56
CA LEU A 34 -2.19 -8.91 6.87
C LEU A 34 -2.55 -7.43 6.71
N ALA A 35 -3.79 -7.09 7.07
CA ALA A 35 -4.29 -5.72 7.02
C ALA A 35 -3.93 -5.00 8.32
N VAL A 36 -3.10 -3.97 8.23
CA VAL A 36 -2.64 -3.18 9.38
C VAL A 36 -3.23 -1.79 9.35
N GLY A 37 -3.83 -1.39 10.44
CA GLY A 37 -4.40 -0.06 10.61
C GLY A 37 -4.74 0.24 12.05
N ARG A 38 -5.15 1.49 12.30
CA ARG A 38 -5.59 1.92 13.62
C ARG A 38 -6.93 1.28 13.96
N GLU A 39 -7.12 0.95 15.22
CA GLU A 39 -8.43 0.57 15.72
C GLU A 39 -9.45 1.69 15.49
N GLY A 40 -10.66 1.33 15.08
CA GLY A 40 -11.73 2.28 14.84
C GLY A 40 -12.73 1.84 13.76
N PRO A 41 -13.78 2.66 13.54
CA PRO A 41 -14.91 2.27 12.68
C PRO A 41 -14.53 1.88 11.26
N ARG A 42 -13.50 2.52 10.68
CA ARG A 42 -13.04 2.20 9.32
C ARG A 42 -12.38 0.83 9.24
N MET A 43 -11.62 0.44 10.26
CA MET A 43 -10.97 -0.88 10.30
C MET A 43 -12.00 -1.97 10.58
N GLN A 44 -12.99 -1.68 11.42
CA GLN A 44 -14.13 -2.57 11.64
C GLN A 44 -14.93 -2.77 10.34
N ALA A 45 -15.26 -1.71 9.61
CA ALA A 45 -15.95 -1.80 8.34
C ALA A 45 -15.17 -2.59 7.27
N LEU A 46 -13.83 -2.52 7.29
CA LEU A 46 -12.99 -3.38 6.44
C LEU A 46 -13.13 -4.85 6.84
N ALA A 47 -13.04 -5.16 8.14
CA ALA A 47 -13.19 -6.51 8.65
C ALA A 47 -14.58 -7.10 8.33
N ASP A 48 -15.64 -6.32 8.56
CA ASP A 48 -17.02 -6.72 8.28
C ASP A 48 -17.25 -6.99 6.78
N ARG A 49 -16.65 -6.16 5.92
CA ARG A 49 -16.74 -6.33 4.45
C ARG A 49 -16.16 -7.66 3.97
N PHE A 50 -15.15 -8.17 4.64
CA PHE A 50 -14.43 -9.38 4.25
C PHE A 50 -14.51 -10.45 5.35
N VAL A 51 -15.63 -10.50 6.09
CA VAL A 51 -15.82 -11.40 7.25
C VAL A 51 -15.66 -12.88 6.88
N ASP A 52 -16.06 -13.24 5.65
CA ASP A 52 -16.00 -14.63 5.17
C ASP A 52 -14.68 -14.96 4.48
N GLU A 53 -13.69 -14.03 4.47
CA GLU A 53 -12.41 -14.21 3.80
C GLU A 53 -11.33 -14.72 4.77
N PRO A 54 -11.10 -16.04 4.86
CA PRO A 54 -10.13 -16.62 5.79
C PRO A 54 -8.68 -16.24 5.45
N ALA A 55 -8.44 -15.70 4.24
CA ALA A 55 -7.13 -15.18 3.83
C ALA A 55 -6.82 -13.80 4.42
N LEU A 56 -7.81 -13.11 5.00
CA LEU A 56 -7.63 -11.83 5.65
C LEU A 56 -7.34 -11.99 7.14
N GLU A 57 -6.24 -11.42 7.57
CA GLU A 57 -5.91 -11.23 8.98
C GLU A 57 -5.84 -9.74 9.28
N VAL A 58 -6.54 -9.29 10.31
CA VAL A 58 -6.55 -7.89 10.75
C VAL A 58 -5.62 -7.73 11.95
N MET A 59 -4.74 -6.73 11.88
CA MET A 59 -3.87 -6.34 12.99
C MET A 59 -4.05 -4.86 13.32
N HIS A 60 -4.48 -4.59 14.53
CA HIS A 60 -4.50 -3.22 15.04
C HIS A 60 -3.09 -2.77 15.41
N SER A 61 -2.72 -1.59 14.96
CA SER A 61 -1.46 -0.93 15.29
C SER A 61 -1.72 0.55 15.58
N GLY A 62 -0.91 1.13 16.44
CA GLY A 62 -0.87 2.58 16.60
C GLY A 62 -0.44 3.29 15.30
N CYS A 63 -0.44 4.62 15.35
CA CYS A 63 0.16 5.40 14.27
C CYS A 63 1.67 5.15 14.25
N ILE A 64 2.24 5.17 13.05
CA ILE A 64 3.69 5.17 12.86
C ILE A 64 4.13 6.62 12.78
N PHE A 65 4.60 7.18 13.89
CA PHE A 65 5.13 8.56 13.94
C PHE A 65 6.65 8.59 14.11
N SER A 66 7.23 7.47 14.52
CA SER A 66 8.64 7.35 14.85
C SER A 66 9.23 6.02 14.39
N ASP A 67 10.56 5.93 14.44
CA ASP A 67 11.28 4.68 14.25
C ASP A 67 10.90 3.63 15.30
N ASP A 68 10.63 4.05 16.54
CA ASP A 68 10.24 3.13 17.62
C ASP A 68 8.89 2.47 17.34
N ASP A 69 7.90 3.23 16.84
CA ASP A 69 6.61 2.71 16.43
C ASP A 69 6.78 1.68 15.29
N ALA A 70 7.57 2.04 14.28
CA ALA A 70 7.85 1.17 13.15
C ALA A 70 8.62 -0.10 13.56
N ALA A 71 9.59 0.03 14.47
CA ALA A 71 10.34 -1.10 15.03
C ALA A 71 9.42 -2.04 15.81
N GLN A 72 8.51 -1.49 16.62
CA GLN A 72 7.53 -2.30 17.36
C GLN A 72 6.60 -3.03 16.40
N LEU A 73 6.10 -2.36 15.36
CA LEU A 73 5.29 -2.98 14.31
C LEU A 73 6.05 -4.14 13.65
N ALA A 74 7.31 -3.92 13.25
CA ALA A 74 8.15 -4.95 12.64
C ALA A 74 8.35 -6.16 13.56
N ARG A 75 8.58 -5.94 14.88
CA ARG A 75 8.66 -7.03 15.87
C ARG A 75 7.36 -7.83 15.95
N ASN A 76 6.22 -7.15 15.99
CA ASN A 76 4.90 -7.80 16.06
C ASN A 76 4.62 -8.65 14.80
N ILE A 77 5.00 -8.15 13.61
CA ILE A 77 4.88 -8.89 12.35
C ILE A 77 5.80 -10.11 12.36
N ARG A 78 7.08 -9.94 12.75
CA ARG A 78 8.04 -11.04 12.84
C ARG A 78 7.59 -12.15 13.80
N ALA A 79 7.01 -11.78 14.94
CA ALA A 79 6.51 -12.73 15.95
C ALA A 79 5.41 -13.65 15.43
N ARG A 80 4.71 -13.26 14.35
CA ARG A 80 3.69 -14.11 13.70
C ARG A 80 4.30 -15.28 12.91
N GLY A 81 5.60 -15.23 12.63
CA GLY A 81 6.35 -16.31 12.00
C GLY A 81 5.95 -16.59 10.55
N ARG A 82 5.23 -15.67 9.90
CA ARG A 82 4.79 -15.79 8.51
C ARG A 82 5.65 -14.91 7.60
N PRO A 83 6.29 -15.46 6.54
CA PRO A 83 7.15 -14.66 5.69
C PRO A 83 6.36 -13.61 4.91
N LEU A 84 6.97 -12.43 4.71
CA LEU A 84 6.40 -11.36 3.90
C LEU A 84 6.85 -11.46 2.45
N ARG A 85 5.91 -11.43 1.51
CA ARG A 85 6.21 -11.35 0.08
C ARG A 85 6.13 -9.92 -0.46
N ALA A 86 5.22 -9.14 0.08
CA ALA A 86 5.02 -7.77 -0.33
C ALA A 86 4.55 -6.90 0.85
N VAL A 87 4.92 -5.63 0.80
CA VAL A 87 4.36 -4.57 1.64
C VAL A 87 3.75 -3.52 0.72
N PHE A 88 2.50 -3.14 1.01
CA PHE A 88 1.82 -2.02 0.37
C PHE A 88 1.62 -0.94 1.42
N ALA A 89 2.21 0.23 1.21
CA ALA A 89 2.14 1.34 2.14
C ALA A 89 1.31 2.49 1.56
N SER A 90 0.18 2.79 2.22
CA SER A 90 -0.73 3.89 1.89
C SER A 90 -1.07 4.65 3.17
N LEU A 91 -0.08 5.38 3.68
CA LEU A 91 -0.15 6.14 4.92
C LEU A 91 -0.29 7.62 4.56
N THR A 92 -1.47 8.18 4.69
CA THR A 92 -1.72 9.59 4.39
C THR A 92 -2.69 10.20 5.37
N SER A 93 -2.51 11.49 5.65
CA SER A 93 -3.49 12.31 6.35
C SER A 93 -4.60 12.77 5.38
N PRO A 94 -5.73 13.28 5.88
CA PRO A 94 -6.76 13.86 5.03
C PRO A 94 -6.22 14.95 4.11
N LEU A 95 -6.70 14.95 2.85
CA LEU A 95 -6.37 16.00 1.90
C LEU A 95 -7.07 17.31 2.31
N GLU A 96 -6.29 18.36 2.46
CA GLU A 96 -6.77 19.70 2.77
C GLU A 96 -6.45 20.65 1.63
N ALA A 97 -7.46 21.37 1.17
CA ALA A 97 -7.28 22.45 0.22
C ALA A 97 -6.69 23.71 0.92
N GLY A 98 -5.89 24.46 0.19
CA GLY A 98 -5.33 25.71 0.67
C GLY A 98 -4.06 26.10 -0.10
N ARG A 99 -3.85 27.40 -0.26
CA ARG A 99 -2.63 27.95 -0.86
C ARG A 99 -1.51 27.90 0.18
N LEU A 100 -0.28 27.61 -0.27
CA LEU A 100 0.90 27.60 0.62
C LEU A 100 1.09 28.95 1.33
N LEU A 101 0.88 30.06 0.61
CA LEU A 101 1.09 31.40 1.15
C LEU A 101 0.04 31.82 2.19
N ASP A 102 -1.10 31.13 2.25
CA ASP A 102 -2.19 31.45 3.17
C ASP A 102 -2.12 30.65 4.49
N LYS A 103 -1.14 29.75 4.61
CA LYS A 103 -0.98 28.88 5.77
C LYS A 103 0.38 29.09 6.45
N PRO A 104 0.46 29.02 7.77
CA PRO A 104 1.74 29.02 8.48
C PRO A 104 2.63 27.86 8.04
N SER A 105 3.94 28.03 8.09
CA SER A 105 4.91 26.97 7.73
C SER A 105 4.77 25.70 8.56
N ASP A 106 4.25 25.80 9.79
CA ASP A 106 4.00 24.65 10.66
C ASP A 106 2.98 23.67 10.08
N VAL A 107 2.05 24.16 9.24
CA VAL A 107 1.12 23.26 8.53
C VAL A 107 1.88 22.34 7.57
N LEU A 108 2.87 22.87 6.84
CA LEU A 108 3.69 22.03 5.96
C LEU A 108 4.56 21.06 6.77
N ARG A 109 5.15 21.51 7.90
CA ARG A 109 5.91 20.63 8.79
C ARG A 109 5.06 19.48 9.25
N HIS A 110 3.86 19.77 9.78
CA HIS A 110 2.92 18.75 10.23
C HIS A 110 2.53 17.77 9.10
N LYS A 111 2.30 18.28 7.89
CA LYS A 111 2.01 17.41 6.73
C LYS A 111 3.17 16.49 6.37
N LEU A 112 4.41 16.96 6.45
CA LEU A 112 5.59 16.11 6.24
C LEU A 112 5.70 15.03 7.33
N GLU A 113 5.44 15.38 8.58
CA GLU A 113 5.41 14.45 9.71
C GLU A 113 4.33 13.38 9.56
N MET A 114 3.16 13.74 9.01
CA MET A 114 2.04 12.82 8.87
C MET A 114 2.07 11.98 7.59
N ASP A 115 2.59 12.51 6.48
CA ASP A 115 2.47 11.91 5.15
C ASP A 115 3.81 11.36 4.60
N VAL A 116 4.95 11.72 5.19
CA VAL A 116 6.29 11.32 4.69
C VAL A 116 7.06 10.49 5.72
N ILE A 117 7.21 11.00 6.93
CA ILE A 117 8.00 10.33 7.98
C ILE A 117 7.51 8.91 8.28
N PRO A 118 6.19 8.62 8.34
CA PRO A 118 5.69 7.28 8.56
C PRO A 118 6.11 6.27 7.49
N HIS A 119 6.22 6.72 6.23
CA HIS A 119 6.67 5.87 5.14
C HIS A 119 8.16 5.54 5.24
N LEU A 120 9.00 6.52 5.61
CA LEU A 120 10.42 6.30 5.81
C LEU A 120 10.66 5.35 6.99
N ALA A 121 10.02 5.62 8.13
CA ALA A 121 10.14 4.77 9.31
C ALA A 121 9.66 3.33 9.03
N ALA A 122 8.52 3.17 8.36
CA ALA A 122 8.02 1.85 7.96
C ALA A 122 9.01 1.14 7.01
N ALA A 123 9.53 1.81 5.99
CA ALA A 123 10.49 1.24 5.05
C ALA A 123 11.76 0.78 5.76
N ARG A 124 12.33 1.61 6.64
CA ARG A 124 13.55 1.29 7.41
C ARG A 124 13.45 -0.03 8.19
N HIS A 125 12.29 -0.33 8.75
CA HIS A 125 12.09 -1.52 9.59
C HIS A 125 11.46 -2.71 8.86
N LEU A 126 10.76 -2.49 7.73
CA LEU A 126 10.11 -3.56 6.99
C LEU A 126 10.93 -4.07 5.79
N LEU A 127 11.82 -3.27 5.20
CA LEU A 127 12.72 -3.74 4.14
C LEU A 127 13.61 -4.89 4.60
N PRO A 128 14.22 -4.86 5.81
CA PRO A 128 14.95 -6.01 6.33
C PRO A 128 14.08 -7.27 6.49
N LEU A 129 12.84 -7.14 6.94
CA LEU A 129 11.91 -8.27 7.05
C LEU A 129 11.56 -8.88 5.70
N LEU A 130 11.42 -8.06 4.66
CA LEU A 130 11.23 -8.54 3.30
C LEU A 130 12.46 -9.29 2.79
N ALA A 131 13.64 -8.78 3.05
CA ALA A 131 14.91 -9.42 2.68
C ALA A 131 15.09 -10.78 3.36
N GLU A 132 14.72 -10.92 4.63
CA GLU A 132 14.76 -12.18 5.39
C GLU A 132 13.86 -13.26 4.79
N SER A 133 12.79 -12.89 4.09
CA SER A 133 11.82 -13.83 3.50
C SER A 133 12.36 -14.58 2.27
N GLY A 134 13.43 -14.11 1.69
CA GLY A 134 14.08 -14.68 0.51
C GLY A 134 13.27 -14.55 -0.78
N GLY A 135 13.93 -14.77 -1.92
CA GLY A 135 13.34 -14.61 -3.24
C GLY A 135 13.01 -13.14 -3.56
N THR A 136 12.22 -12.90 -4.61
CA THR A 136 11.82 -11.55 -4.99
C THR A 136 10.73 -11.03 -4.06
N THR A 137 11.02 -9.97 -3.34
CA THR A 137 10.07 -9.29 -2.44
C THR A 137 9.86 -7.84 -2.87
N HIS A 138 8.72 -7.27 -2.48
CA HIS A 138 8.27 -5.98 -2.99
C HIS A 138 7.86 -5.04 -1.87
N TYR A 139 8.20 -3.76 -2.00
CA TYR A 139 7.71 -2.68 -1.17
C TYR A 139 7.06 -1.63 -2.08
N ILE A 140 5.74 -1.56 -2.05
CA ILE A 140 4.96 -0.72 -2.95
C ILE A 140 4.38 0.47 -2.18
N LEU A 141 4.77 1.66 -2.60
CA LEU A 141 4.18 2.93 -2.17
C LEU A 141 3.07 3.33 -3.15
N VAL A 142 2.04 4.01 -2.67
CA VAL A 142 1.02 4.58 -3.58
C VAL A 142 1.00 6.09 -3.42
N GLY A 143 1.29 6.78 -4.51
CA GLY A 143 1.30 8.24 -4.61
C GLY A 143 0.03 8.78 -5.27
N GLY A 144 -0.33 10.02 -4.95
CA GLY A 144 -1.50 10.70 -5.47
C GLY A 144 -1.20 11.69 -6.61
N PRO A 145 -2.23 12.38 -7.11
CA PRO A 145 -2.16 13.21 -8.32
C PRO A 145 -1.34 14.49 -8.19
N PHE A 146 -0.97 14.87 -6.97
CA PHE A 146 -0.30 16.14 -6.72
C PHE A 146 1.23 16.06 -6.76
N ALA A 147 1.79 14.86 -7.01
CA ALA A 147 3.23 14.60 -6.86
C ALA A 147 4.09 15.00 -8.07
N GLU A 148 3.51 15.18 -9.25
CA GLU A 148 4.26 15.43 -10.50
C GLU A 148 4.42 16.91 -10.84
N ARG A 149 3.47 17.72 -10.40
CA ARG A 149 3.48 19.16 -10.63
C ARG A 149 2.83 19.91 -9.48
N GLY A 150 3.22 21.18 -9.30
CA GLY A 150 2.62 22.04 -8.30
C GLY A 150 1.17 22.39 -8.62
N TRP A 151 0.27 22.18 -7.67
CA TRP A 151 -1.13 22.54 -7.78
C TRP A 151 -1.44 23.70 -6.82
N SER A 152 -1.78 24.86 -7.38
CA SER A 152 -2.29 25.97 -6.57
C SER A 152 -3.57 25.52 -5.84
N GLY A 153 -3.66 25.83 -4.55
CA GLY A 153 -4.76 25.35 -3.70
C GLY A 153 -4.56 23.95 -3.09
N TYR A 154 -3.53 23.21 -3.53
CA TYR A 154 -3.11 21.92 -2.94
C TYR A 154 -1.60 21.86 -2.75
N GLY A 155 -1.00 22.99 -2.42
CA GLY A 155 0.46 23.13 -2.39
C GLY A 155 1.14 22.22 -1.35
N HIS A 156 0.52 22.01 -0.19
CA HIS A 156 1.05 21.09 0.83
C HIS A 156 1.09 19.64 0.31
N ALA A 157 0.00 19.19 -0.34
CA ALA A 157 -0.06 17.86 -0.96
C ALA A 157 0.93 17.71 -2.12
N SER A 158 1.18 18.80 -2.88
CA SER A 158 2.19 18.79 -3.95
C SER A 158 3.60 18.62 -3.38
N VAL A 159 3.93 19.33 -2.30
CA VAL A 159 5.25 19.22 -1.66
C VAL A 159 5.44 17.84 -1.04
N THR A 160 4.48 17.35 -0.24
CA THR A 160 4.60 16.01 0.38
C THR A 160 4.62 14.90 -0.69
N GLY A 161 3.80 15.02 -1.73
CA GLY A 161 3.79 14.07 -2.85
C GLY A 161 5.10 14.04 -3.62
N ALA A 162 5.70 15.20 -3.92
CA ALA A 162 7.01 15.29 -4.57
C ALA A 162 8.12 14.68 -3.68
N THR A 163 8.06 14.93 -2.36
CA THR A 163 8.97 14.33 -1.40
C THR A 163 8.85 12.80 -1.37
N MET A 164 7.62 12.27 -1.35
CA MET A 164 7.36 10.83 -1.42
C MET A 164 7.91 10.22 -2.71
N ARG A 165 7.74 10.91 -3.84
CA ARG A 165 8.24 10.47 -5.14
C ARG A 165 9.78 10.39 -5.16
N MET A 166 10.46 11.40 -4.63
CA MET A 166 11.92 11.39 -4.51
C MET A 166 12.39 10.32 -3.52
N MET A 167 11.76 10.20 -2.36
CA MET A 167 12.08 9.17 -1.38
C MET A 167 11.94 7.76 -1.97
N ALA A 168 10.90 7.50 -2.76
CA ALA A 168 10.74 6.20 -3.41
C ALA A 168 11.88 5.88 -4.39
N GLN A 169 12.41 6.87 -5.11
CA GLN A 169 13.57 6.69 -6.00
C GLN A 169 14.83 6.35 -5.20
N VAL A 170 15.09 7.07 -4.11
CA VAL A 170 16.25 6.80 -3.24
C VAL A 170 16.13 5.41 -2.61
N LEU A 171 14.98 5.07 -2.04
CA LEU A 171 14.75 3.75 -1.45
C LEU A 171 14.83 2.62 -2.48
N HIS A 172 14.47 2.86 -3.74
CA HIS A 172 14.62 1.89 -4.83
C HIS A 172 16.10 1.50 -5.03
N GLU A 173 16.99 2.50 -5.07
CA GLU A 173 18.42 2.26 -5.24
C GLU A 173 19.04 1.60 -3.98
N GLU A 174 18.72 2.10 -2.79
CA GLU A 174 19.24 1.57 -1.52
C GLU A 174 18.78 0.15 -1.23
N ALA A 175 17.52 -0.19 -1.51
CA ALA A 175 16.97 -1.51 -1.28
C ALA A 175 17.45 -2.57 -2.29
N HIS A 176 18.09 -2.18 -3.37
CA HIS A 176 18.66 -3.11 -4.35
C HIS A 176 19.65 -4.07 -3.69
N ALA A 177 20.48 -3.57 -2.78
CA ALA A 177 21.45 -4.39 -2.02
C ALA A 177 20.76 -5.41 -1.09
N LEU A 178 19.50 -5.17 -0.71
CA LEU A 178 18.69 -6.08 0.10
C LEU A 178 17.91 -7.11 -0.75
N GLY A 179 17.95 -7.00 -2.08
CA GLY A 179 17.15 -7.83 -2.98
C GLY A 179 15.65 -7.49 -2.97
N VAL A 180 15.27 -6.33 -2.43
CA VAL A 180 13.86 -5.88 -2.33
C VAL A 180 13.57 -4.87 -3.44
N ARG A 181 12.47 -5.06 -4.14
CA ARG A 181 11.98 -4.13 -5.16
C ARG A 181 11.11 -3.05 -4.53
N VAL A 182 11.63 -1.83 -4.40
CA VAL A 182 10.85 -0.67 -3.96
C VAL A 182 10.31 0.06 -5.17
N GLN A 183 9.00 0.30 -5.21
CA GLN A 183 8.35 1.02 -6.31
C GLN A 183 7.24 1.93 -5.77
N LEU A 184 7.01 3.04 -6.44
CA LEU A 184 5.87 3.90 -6.20
C LEU A 184 4.91 3.80 -7.39
N LEU A 185 3.66 3.39 -7.11
CA LEU A 185 2.56 3.54 -8.06
C LEU A 185 2.08 4.99 -8.04
N SER A 186 2.29 5.71 -9.13
CA SER A 186 1.84 7.09 -9.30
C SER A 186 0.42 7.10 -9.89
N VAL A 187 -0.55 7.54 -9.09
CA VAL A 187 -1.94 7.70 -9.52
C VAL A 187 -2.17 9.17 -9.83
N ASP A 188 -2.22 9.53 -11.10
CA ASP A 188 -2.28 10.90 -11.60
C ASP A 188 -3.68 11.55 -11.51
N LYS A 189 -4.70 10.78 -11.13
CA LYS A 189 -6.09 11.22 -11.02
C LYS A 189 -6.64 11.02 -9.62
N PRO A 190 -7.60 11.84 -9.20
CA PRO A 190 -8.32 11.59 -7.95
C PRO A 190 -9.02 10.23 -7.98
N ILE A 191 -9.10 9.59 -6.82
CA ILE A 191 -9.80 8.32 -6.69
C ILE A 191 -11.28 8.59 -6.48
N CYS A 192 -12.14 7.95 -7.29
CA CYS A 192 -13.58 8.00 -7.10
C CYS A 192 -13.99 7.27 -5.82
N THR A 193 -14.71 7.96 -4.96
CA THR A 193 -15.24 7.47 -3.69
C THR A 193 -16.71 7.86 -3.57
N PRO A 194 -17.51 7.23 -2.70
CA PRO A 194 -18.88 7.70 -2.46
C PRO A 194 -18.97 9.18 -2.07
N ALA A 195 -17.98 9.71 -1.37
CA ALA A 195 -17.95 11.10 -0.92
C ALA A 195 -17.74 12.12 -2.05
N ASN A 196 -17.11 11.73 -3.16
CA ASN A 196 -16.81 12.62 -4.29
C ASN A 196 -17.46 12.17 -5.61
N ALA A 197 -18.27 11.12 -5.59
CA ALA A 197 -18.87 10.51 -6.77
C ALA A 197 -19.67 11.52 -7.63
N VAL A 198 -20.30 12.52 -7.00
CA VAL A 198 -21.07 13.57 -7.70
C VAL A 198 -20.18 14.41 -8.64
N ASN A 199 -18.90 14.57 -8.28
CA ASN A 199 -17.93 15.35 -9.05
C ASN A 199 -16.97 14.47 -9.85
N ALA A 200 -17.11 13.14 -9.74
CA ALA A 200 -16.19 12.22 -10.39
C ALA A 200 -16.48 12.11 -11.89
N CYS A 201 -15.44 12.17 -12.70
CA CYS A 201 -15.54 11.83 -14.11
C CYS A 201 -15.20 10.35 -14.33
N ALA A 202 -15.65 9.81 -15.46
CA ALA A 202 -15.49 8.38 -15.81
C ALA A 202 -14.03 7.90 -15.86
N GLU A 203 -13.10 8.83 -15.89
CA GLU A 203 -11.67 8.54 -15.93
C GLU A 203 -11.04 8.36 -14.55
N TRP A 204 -11.74 8.74 -13.47
CA TRP A 204 -11.23 8.57 -12.12
C TRP A 204 -11.28 7.09 -11.72
N PRO A 205 -10.14 6.51 -11.32
CA PRO A 205 -10.14 5.13 -10.87
C PRO A 205 -10.90 5.00 -9.55
N ASN A 206 -11.54 3.86 -9.33
CA ASN A 206 -11.99 3.49 -8.00
C ASN A 206 -10.86 2.84 -7.19
N ALA A 207 -11.08 2.67 -5.90
CA ALA A 207 -10.09 2.12 -4.98
C ALA A 207 -9.60 0.72 -5.37
N LEU A 208 -10.52 -0.15 -5.83
CA LEU A 208 -10.18 -1.52 -6.25
C LEU A 208 -9.33 -1.53 -7.53
N ALA A 209 -9.63 -0.65 -8.49
CA ALA A 209 -8.83 -0.48 -9.70
C ALA A 209 -7.38 -0.05 -9.39
N VAL A 210 -7.22 0.87 -8.43
CA VAL A 210 -5.87 1.26 -7.94
C VAL A 210 -5.20 0.07 -7.23
N GLY A 211 -5.94 -0.68 -6.42
CA GLY A 211 -5.46 -1.88 -5.76
C GLY A 211 -4.96 -2.94 -6.75
N ARG A 212 -5.76 -3.27 -7.77
CA ARG A 212 -5.37 -4.21 -8.84
C ARG A 212 -4.11 -3.77 -9.57
N ASN A 213 -4.00 -2.47 -9.84
CA ASN A 213 -2.81 -1.90 -10.47
C ASN A 213 -1.57 -2.04 -9.56
N ALA A 214 -1.70 -1.75 -8.26
CA ALA A 214 -0.62 -1.95 -7.29
C ALA A 214 -0.20 -3.43 -7.20
N VAL A 215 -1.16 -4.34 -7.13
CA VAL A 215 -0.92 -5.79 -7.06
C VAL A 215 -0.26 -6.31 -8.33
N SER A 216 -0.60 -5.79 -9.52
CA SER A 216 0.04 -6.18 -10.78
C SER A 216 1.55 -5.93 -10.82
N LEU A 217 2.07 -5.01 -10.00
CA LEU A 217 3.51 -4.75 -9.91
C LEU A 217 4.30 -5.96 -9.40
N LEU A 218 3.67 -6.86 -8.64
CA LEU A 218 4.30 -8.06 -8.10
C LEU A 218 4.67 -9.08 -9.19
N SER A 219 3.94 -9.09 -10.31
CA SER A 219 4.14 -10.03 -11.43
C SER A 219 4.87 -9.43 -12.62
N ARG A 220 5.27 -8.15 -12.55
CA ARG A 220 5.99 -7.51 -13.67
C ARG A 220 7.38 -8.10 -13.84
N HIS A 221 7.65 -8.54 -15.06
CA HIS A 221 8.97 -9.00 -15.50
C HIS A 221 9.83 -7.83 -16.01
N GLY A 222 11.15 -8.00 -15.96
CA GLY A 222 12.13 -7.02 -16.44
C GLY A 222 12.72 -6.15 -15.31
N LYS A 223 13.48 -5.12 -15.71
CA LYS A 223 14.11 -4.20 -14.77
C LYS A 223 13.01 -3.36 -14.07
N PRO A 224 12.94 -3.40 -12.75
CA PRO A 224 11.95 -2.59 -12.04
C PRO A 224 12.24 -1.10 -12.20
N LEU A 225 11.20 -0.30 -12.40
CA LEU A 225 11.28 1.15 -12.38
C LEU A 225 10.87 1.65 -10.99
N PRO A 226 11.53 2.68 -10.45
CA PRO A 226 11.20 3.22 -9.14
C PRO A 226 9.79 3.86 -9.10
N ILE A 227 9.38 4.46 -10.22
CA ILE A 227 8.06 5.07 -10.37
C ILE A 227 7.33 4.39 -11.51
N VAL A 228 6.10 3.96 -11.23
CA VAL A 228 5.23 3.33 -12.23
C VAL A 228 3.91 4.09 -12.27
N SER A 229 3.53 4.57 -13.43
CA SER A 229 2.25 5.27 -13.62
C SER A 229 1.08 4.27 -13.60
N TYR A 230 -0.03 4.70 -13.00
CA TYR A 230 -1.29 3.96 -13.06
C TYR A 230 -1.70 3.74 -14.52
N SER A 231 -2.13 2.52 -14.84
CA SER A 231 -2.70 2.16 -16.15
C SER A 231 -4.10 1.58 -15.97
N LYS A 232 -5.05 2.09 -16.74
CA LYS A 232 -6.44 1.60 -16.72
C LYS A 232 -6.53 0.13 -17.19
N GLU A 233 -5.67 -0.29 -18.12
CA GLU A 233 -5.62 -1.64 -18.64
C GLU A 233 -5.22 -2.68 -17.58
N LEU A 234 -4.34 -2.28 -16.65
CA LEU A 234 -3.90 -3.14 -15.54
C LEU A 234 -4.87 -3.13 -14.35
N ALA A 235 -5.93 -2.33 -14.43
CA ALA A 235 -6.98 -2.29 -13.42
C ALA A 235 -8.03 -3.40 -13.59
N GLU A 236 -7.99 -4.15 -14.69
CA GLU A 236 -8.80 -5.34 -14.88
C GLU A 236 -8.33 -6.47 -13.95
N ALA A 237 -9.26 -7.35 -13.55
CA ALA A 237 -8.94 -8.42 -12.62
C ALA A 237 -7.83 -9.31 -13.19
N PRO A 238 -6.76 -9.59 -12.44
CA PRO A 238 -5.71 -10.48 -12.91
C PRO A 238 -6.26 -11.90 -13.10
N THR A 239 -5.92 -12.52 -14.22
CA THR A 239 -6.36 -13.88 -14.59
C THR A 239 -5.52 -14.99 -13.94
N ARG A 240 -4.52 -14.65 -13.12
CA ARG A 240 -3.60 -15.62 -12.50
C ARG A 240 -3.38 -15.30 -11.03
N THR A 241 -3.30 -16.33 -10.19
CA THR A 241 -2.85 -16.23 -8.81
C THR A 241 -1.39 -15.81 -8.78
N LEU A 242 -1.06 -14.74 -8.04
CA LEU A 242 0.31 -14.18 -7.94
C LEU A 242 1.28 -15.09 -7.17
N PHE A 243 0.77 -16.12 -6.54
CA PHE A 243 1.53 -17.06 -5.71
C PHE A 243 1.40 -18.49 -6.25
N SER A 244 1.39 -18.65 -7.60
CA SER A 244 1.20 -19.91 -8.30
C SER A 244 2.24 -21.01 -7.98
N ASP A 245 3.35 -20.65 -7.35
CA ASP A 245 4.39 -21.60 -6.93
C ASP A 245 4.01 -22.36 -5.64
N PHE A 246 2.86 -22.06 -5.05
CA PHE A 246 2.33 -22.76 -3.90
C PHE A 246 1.08 -23.56 -4.29
N PRO A 247 0.99 -24.86 -3.91
CA PRO A 247 -0.17 -25.65 -4.26
C PRO A 247 -1.44 -25.04 -3.68
N THR A 248 -2.34 -24.64 -4.56
CA THR A 248 -3.63 -24.00 -4.28
C THR A 248 -4.67 -24.98 -3.71
N SER A 249 -4.27 -26.15 -3.20
CA SER A 249 -5.12 -27.28 -2.84
C SER A 249 -6.18 -27.03 -1.75
N ARG A 250 -6.39 -25.79 -1.32
CA ARG A 250 -7.48 -25.42 -0.40
C ARG A 250 -8.41 -24.31 -0.86
N TRP A 251 -8.12 -23.65 -1.99
CA TRP A 251 -8.86 -22.45 -2.41
C TRP A 251 -9.54 -22.62 -3.79
N GLY A 252 -9.34 -23.75 -4.47
CA GLY A 252 -9.75 -23.95 -5.86
C GLY A 252 -11.08 -24.64 -6.11
N ASP A 253 -11.78 -25.18 -5.10
CA ASP A 253 -12.93 -26.07 -5.32
C ASP A 253 -14.27 -25.58 -4.75
N ALA A 254 -14.40 -24.32 -4.41
CA ALA A 254 -15.72 -23.73 -4.14
C ALA A 254 -16.23 -23.03 -5.41
N ALA A 255 -16.70 -23.81 -6.39
CA ALA A 255 -17.58 -23.29 -7.42
C ALA A 255 -18.90 -22.83 -6.77
N PRO A 256 -19.44 -21.64 -7.14
CA PRO A 256 -20.75 -21.22 -6.65
C PRO A 256 -21.83 -22.16 -7.20
N ALA A 257 -22.67 -22.65 -6.29
CA ALA A 257 -23.91 -23.32 -6.63
C ALA A 257 -24.97 -22.30 -7.09
#